data_0debbacce6431878233aef9d7188696c
#
_entry.id   0debbacce6431878233aef9d7188696c
#
_cell.length_a   1.000
_cell.length_b   1.000
_cell.length_c   1.000
_cell.angle_alpha   90.00
_cell.angle_beta   90.00
_cell.angle_gamma   90.00
#
_symmetry.space_group_name_H-M   'P 1'
#
loop_
_entity.id
_entity.type
_entity.pdbx_description
1 polymer ?
#
loop_
_entity_poly.entity_id
_entity_poly.type
_entity_poly.pdbx_seq_one_letter_code
_entity_poly.pdbx_strand_id
1 'polypeptide(L)'
;MTLGEKFLKTSMIYFVVGVTMGALLTVKPVHDFAIQSPIFAGAHSHINLIGWVSMAIIGGIHMIIKDKPLHSEKIGNTGFWLLNSGIAIMFILMIIAGYIGSSLSLDGNGAMIEAATAPYMILIMVFGIVIAIGAYLTVYNLFKTLST
;
A
#
# COMPACT_ATOMS: atom_id res chain seq x y z
N MET A 1 8.71 21.16 1.45
CA MET A 1 8.81 19.79 1.99
C MET A 1 9.67 18.97 1.04
N THR A 2 10.77 18.44 1.52
CA THR A 2 11.68 17.59 0.74
C THR A 2 11.03 16.26 0.38
N LEU A 3 11.61 15.54 -0.59
CA LEU A 3 11.11 14.23 -0.99
C LEU A 3 11.19 13.22 0.17
N GLY A 4 12.27 13.25 0.95
CA GLY A 4 12.43 12.42 2.15
C GLY A 4 11.35 12.68 3.21
N GLU A 5 11.03 13.96 3.48
CA GLU A 5 9.94 14.31 4.40
C GLU A 5 8.56 13.85 3.91
N LYS A 6 8.31 13.89 2.59
CA LYS A 6 7.07 13.37 2.01
C LYS A 6 6.93 11.88 2.29
N PHE A 7 7.95 11.08 2.00
CA PHE A 7 7.95 9.65 2.26
C PHE A 7 7.76 9.34 3.75
N LEU A 8 8.51 10.01 4.65
CA LEU A 8 8.41 9.76 6.10
C LEU A 8 7.03 10.12 6.66
N LYS A 9 6.50 11.30 6.33
CA LYS A 9 5.18 11.72 6.85
C LYS A 9 4.08 10.79 6.35
N THR A 10 4.13 10.40 5.10
CA THR A 10 3.14 9.47 4.54
C THR A 10 3.26 8.08 5.16
N SER A 11 4.49 7.58 5.38
CA SER A 11 4.71 6.30 6.05
C SER A 11 4.12 6.27 7.46
N MET A 12 4.21 7.37 8.22
CA MET A 12 3.60 7.48 9.56
C MET A 12 2.07 7.37 9.50
N ILE A 13 1.44 7.94 8.47
CA ILE A 13 -0.02 7.80 8.26
C ILE A 13 -0.37 6.32 8.01
N TYR A 14 0.35 5.65 7.12
CA TYR A 14 0.13 4.24 6.84
C TYR A 14 0.42 3.34 8.05
N PHE A 15 1.41 3.70 8.88
CA PHE A 15 1.65 3.02 10.15
C PHE A 15 0.42 3.05 11.06
N VAL A 16 -0.14 4.24 11.27
CA VAL A 16 -1.34 4.40 12.11
C VAL A 16 -2.52 3.60 11.54
N VAL A 17 -2.74 3.66 10.22
CA VAL A 17 -3.80 2.88 9.55
C VAL A 17 -3.56 1.38 9.72
N GLY A 18 -2.33 0.91 9.49
CA GLY A 18 -1.97 -0.51 9.60
C GLY A 18 -2.12 -1.05 11.02
N VAL A 19 -1.62 -0.32 12.01
CA VAL A 19 -1.74 -0.71 13.43
C VAL A 19 -3.21 -0.71 13.89
N THR A 20 -3.98 0.30 13.48
CA THR A 20 -5.41 0.37 13.79
C THR A 20 -6.15 -0.83 13.19
N MET A 21 -5.89 -1.15 11.92
CA MET A 21 -6.47 -2.33 11.28
C MET A 21 -6.07 -3.62 12.00
N GLY A 22 -4.77 -3.77 12.34
CA GLY A 22 -4.28 -4.92 13.10
C GLY A 22 -4.98 -5.08 14.45
N ALA A 23 -5.14 -3.98 15.20
CA ALA A 23 -5.84 -3.99 16.48
C ALA A 23 -7.33 -4.38 16.31
N LEU A 24 -8.01 -3.84 15.29
CA LEU A 24 -9.40 -4.21 14.99
C LEU A 24 -9.54 -5.70 14.64
N LEU A 25 -8.59 -6.27 13.91
CA LEU A 25 -8.57 -7.68 13.54
C LEU A 25 -8.38 -8.62 14.75
N THR A 26 -8.00 -8.12 15.94
CA THR A 26 -7.95 -8.92 17.18
C THR A 26 -9.30 -8.97 17.91
N VAL A 27 -10.23 -8.09 17.56
CA VAL A 27 -11.57 -8.05 18.16
C VAL A 27 -12.40 -9.20 17.58
N LYS A 28 -12.88 -10.12 18.41
CA LYS A 28 -13.48 -11.39 17.98
C LYS A 28 -14.54 -11.25 16.86
N PRO A 29 -15.57 -10.37 16.94
CA PRO A 29 -16.55 -10.24 15.86
C PRO A 29 -15.93 -9.77 14.54
N VAL A 30 -14.93 -8.87 14.59
CA VAL A 30 -14.22 -8.37 13.42
C VAL A 30 -13.33 -9.46 12.84
N HIS A 31 -12.64 -10.21 13.71
CA HIS A 31 -11.81 -11.35 13.31
C HIS A 31 -12.63 -12.40 12.58
N ASP A 32 -13.74 -12.87 13.21
CA ASP A 32 -14.61 -13.90 12.66
C ASP A 32 -15.19 -13.51 11.28
N PHE A 33 -15.43 -12.21 11.07
CA PHE A 33 -15.83 -11.67 9.76
C PHE A 33 -14.66 -11.63 8.77
N ALA A 34 -13.51 -11.11 9.18
CA ALA A 34 -12.38 -10.89 8.31
C ALA A 34 -11.73 -12.18 7.78
N ILE A 35 -11.74 -13.27 8.59
CA ILE A 35 -11.20 -14.57 8.17
C ILE A 35 -11.98 -15.24 7.05
N GLN A 36 -13.22 -14.79 6.77
CA GLN A 36 -14.02 -15.28 5.65
C GLN A 36 -13.43 -14.88 4.28
N SER A 37 -12.58 -13.85 4.25
CA SER A 37 -11.92 -13.39 3.02
C SER A 37 -10.43 -13.13 3.26
N PRO A 38 -9.52 -13.84 2.56
CA PRO A 38 -8.07 -13.63 2.68
C PRO A 38 -7.63 -12.24 2.22
N ILE A 39 -8.51 -11.48 1.53
CA ILE A 39 -8.21 -10.14 1.02
C ILE A 39 -7.93 -9.16 2.16
N PHE A 40 -8.59 -9.31 3.32
CA PHE A 40 -8.31 -8.47 4.50
C PHE A 40 -6.88 -8.65 5.03
N ALA A 41 -6.41 -9.89 5.12
CA ALA A 41 -5.03 -10.16 5.52
C ALA A 41 -4.04 -9.57 4.50
N GLY A 42 -4.36 -9.67 3.19
CA GLY A 42 -3.61 -9.03 2.13
C GLY A 42 -3.58 -7.50 2.26
N ALA A 43 -4.71 -6.86 2.52
CA ALA A 43 -4.81 -5.42 2.72
C ALA A 43 -3.92 -4.96 3.90
N HIS A 44 -4.01 -5.65 5.05
CA HIS A 44 -3.18 -5.37 6.22
C HIS A 44 -1.70 -5.51 5.90
N SER A 45 -1.30 -6.56 5.19
CA SER A 45 0.09 -6.78 4.80
C SER A 45 0.61 -5.69 3.87
N HIS A 46 -0.14 -5.31 2.85
CA HIS A 46 0.28 -4.29 1.88
C HIS A 46 0.43 -2.91 2.50
N ILE A 47 -0.53 -2.48 3.35
CA ILE A 47 -0.44 -1.17 3.99
C ILE A 47 0.75 -1.08 4.95
N ASN A 48 1.09 -2.16 5.65
CA ASN A 48 2.25 -2.20 6.53
C ASN A 48 3.57 -2.34 5.79
N LEU A 49 3.70 -3.30 4.85
CA LEU A 49 4.99 -3.59 4.21
C LEU A 49 5.36 -2.52 3.16
N ILE A 50 4.41 -2.11 2.33
CA ILE A 50 4.68 -1.15 1.26
C ILE A 50 4.41 0.28 1.75
N GLY A 51 3.24 0.51 2.36
CA GLY A 51 2.83 1.82 2.81
C GLY A 51 3.69 2.34 3.98
N TRP A 52 3.88 1.54 5.02
CA TRP A 52 4.67 1.97 6.17
C TRP A 52 6.16 1.66 6.00
N VAL A 53 6.55 0.38 6.02
CA VAL A 53 7.97 -0.01 6.14
C VAL A 53 8.79 0.45 4.95
N SER A 54 8.36 0.16 3.71
CA SER A 54 9.13 0.52 2.52
C SER A 54 9.23 2.04 2.35
N MET A 55 8.13 2.79 2.55
CA MET A 55 8.17 4.24 2.45
C MET A 55 8.98 4.90 3.57
N ALA A 56 8.98 4.33 4.80
CA ALA A 56 9.83 4.81 5.89
C ALA A 56 11.32 4.62 5.57
N ILE A 57 11.70 3.46 5.06
CA ILE A 57 13.09 3.17 4.66
C ILE A 57 13.53 4.12 3.55
N ILE A 58 12.71 4.26 2.49
CA ILE A 58 13.01 5.17 1.37
C ILE A 58 13.15 6.62 1.86
N GLY A 59 12.24 7.05 2.72
CA GLY A 59 12.29 8.38 3.34
C GLY A 59 13.55 8.58 4.18
N GLY A 60 13.91 7.58 5.01
CA GLY A 60 15.13 7.58 5.81
C GLY A 60 16.40 7.70 4.94
N ILE A 61 16.49 6.94 3.85
CA ILE A 61 17.62 7.04 2.91
C ILE A 61 17.70 8.46 2.34
N HIS A 62 16.59 9.06 1.89
CA HIS A 62 16.59 10.43 1.39
C HIS A 62 17.03 11.46 2.44
N MET A 63 16.71 11.23 3.74
CA MET A 63 17.15 12.10 4.81
C MET A 63 18.64 11.96 5.09
N ILE A 64 19.21 10.77 4.96
CA ILE A 64 20.66 10.54 5.11
C ILE A 64 21.44 11.21 4.00
N ILE A 65 20.93 11.17 2.76
CA ILE A 65 21.60 11.73 1.58
C ILE A 65 21.13 13.17 1.25
N LYS A 66 20.47 13.86 2.18
CA LYS A 66 19.82 15.17 1.94
C LYS A 66 20.74 16.25 1.33
N ASP A 67 22.05 16.16 1.62
CA ASP A 67 23.06 17.11 1.14
C ASP A 67 23.57 16.76 -0.27
N LYS A 68 23.20 15.59 -0.82
CA LYS A 68 23.48 15.23 -2.20
C LYS A 68 22.35 15.72 -3.12
N PRO A 69 22.68 16.29 -4.31
CA PRO A 69 21.67 16.61 -5.30
C PRO A 69 21.01 15.31 -5.81
N LEU A 70 19.70 15.27 -5.87
CA LEU A 70 18.98 14.13 -6.47
C LEU A 70 19.30 14.02 -7.96
N HIS A 71 19.46 12.81 -8.46
CA HIS A 71 19.63 12.56 -9.89
C HIS A 71 18.52 13.24 -10.71
N SER A 72 17.28 13.16 -10.24
CA SER A 72 16.14 13.87 -10.82
C SER A 72 15.02 14.10 -9.80
N GLU A 73 14.75 15.35 -9.50
CA GLU A 73 13.60 15.77 -8.67
C GLU A 73 12.26 15.28 -9.28
N LYS A 74 12.13 15.36 -10.60
CA LYS A 74 10.91 14.95 -11.31
C LYS A 74 10.67 13.45 -11.18
N ILE A 75 11.69 12.62 -11.42
CA ILE A 75 11.58 11.16 -11.29
C ILE A 75 11.25 10.79 -9.85
N GLY A 76 11.94 11.38 -8.86
CA GLY A 76 11.67 11.13 -7.45
C GLY A 76 10.25 11.47 -7.02
N ASN A 77 9.74 12.64 -7.43
CA ASN A 77 8.36 13.03 -7.13
C ASN A 77 7.33 12.16 -7.86
N THR A 78 7.57 11.80 -9.13
CA THR A 78 6.69 10.89 -9.87
C THR A 78 6.64 9.52 -9.18
N GLY A 79 7.78 8.96 -8.78
CA GLY A 79 7.85 7.71 -8.03
C GLY A 79 7.08 7.77 -6.71
N PHE A 80 7.23 8.86 -5.94
CA PHE A 80 6.47 9.08 -4.71
C PHE A 80 4.96 9.06 -4.96
N TRP A 81 4.46 9.82 -5.95
CA TRP A 81 3.03 9.91 -6.20
C TRP A 81 2.43 8.61 -6.72
N LEU A 82 3.13 7.87 -7.58
CA LEU A 82 2.68 6.57 -8.07
C LEU A 82 2.61 5.54 -6.92
N LEU A 83 3.64 5.49 -6.07
CA LEU A 83 3.62 4.63 -4.88
C LEU A 83 2.47 5.00 -3.95
N ASN A 84 2.37 6.28 -3.57
CA ASN A 84 1.40 6.73 -2.58
C ASN A 84 -0.04 6.57 -3.05
N SER A 85 -0.38 7.04 -4.26
CA SER A 85 -1.73 6.90 -4.81
C SER A 85 -2.07 5.43 -5.09
N GLY A 86 -1.10 4.66 -5.61
CA GLY A 86 -1.27 3.24 -5.88
C GLY A 86 -1.62 2.45 -4.63
N ILE A 87 -0.85 2.63 -3.54
CA ILE A 87 -1.10 1.95 -2.26
C ILE A 87 -2.44 2.36 -1.66
N ALA A 88 -2.74 3.67 -1.61
CA ALA A 88 -3.97 4.17 -1.01
C ALA A 88 -5.21 3.61 -1.72
N ILE A 89 -5.24 3.67 -3.06
CA ILE A 89 -6.38 3.18 -3.85
C ILE A 89 -6.47 1.66 -3.77
N MET A 90 -5.34 0.94 -3.92
CA MET A 90 -5.32 -0.52 -3.82
C MET A 90 -5.83 -0.99 -2.46
N PHE A 91 -5.40 -0.35 -1.36
CA PHE A 91 -5.86 -0.67 -0.01
C PHE A 91 -7.39 -0.52 0.12
N ILE A 92 -7.96 0.60 -0.35
CA ILE A 92 -9.41 0.82 -0.33
C ILE A 92 -10.15 -0.26 -1.13
N LEU A 93 -9.67 -0.60 -2.32
CA LEU A 93 -10.24 -1.65 -3.16
C LEU A 93 -10.19 -3.02 -2.47
N MET A 94 -9.10 -3.34 -1.79
CA MET A 94 -8.97 -4.58 -1.03
C MET A 94 -9.94 -4.63 0.15
N ILE A 95 -10.15 -3.51 0.86
CA ILE A 95 -11.17 -3.46 1.94
C ILE A 95 -12.56 -3.70 1.37
N ILE A 96 -12.92 -3.07 0.26
CA ILE A 96 -14.23 -3.26 -0.38
C ILE A 96 -14.41 -4.72 -0.84
N ALA A 97 -13.44 -5.26 -1.56
CA ALA A 97 -13.49 -6.64 -2.05
C ALA A 97 -13.53 -7.66 -0.90
N GLY A 98 -12.74 -7.41 0.16
CA GLY A 98 -12.75 -8.23 1.37
C GLY A 98 -14.11 -8.23 2.06
N TYR A 99 -14.74 -7.05 2.18
CA TYR A 99 -16.07 -6.91 2.77
C TYR A 99 -17.14 -7.68 1.97
N ILE A 100 -17.15 -7.52 0.64
CA ILE A 100 -18.07 -8.25 -0.25
C ILE A 100 -17.87 -9.77 -0.11
N GLY A 101 -16.61 -10.23 -0.16
CA GLY A 101 -16.30 -11.65 -0.05
C GLY A 101 -16.72 -12.25 1.28
N SER A 102 -16.46 -11.56 2.40
CA SER A 102 -16.85 -12.01 3.74
C SER A 102 -18.37 -12.05 3.92
N SER A 103 -19.08 -11.02 3.46
CA SER A 103 -20.54 -10.97 3.53
C SER A 103 -21.18 -12.13 2.77
N LEU A 104 -20.77 -12.34 1.52
CA LEU A 104 -21.30 -13.45 0.70
C LEU A 104 -20.97 -14.82 1.28
N SER A 105 -19.79 -14.98 1.90
CA SER A 105 -19.42 -16.23 2.58
C SER A 105 -20.35 -16.53 3.74
N LEU A 106 -20.63 -15.56 4.59
CA LEU A 106 -21.50 -15.69 5.76
C LEU A 106 -22.96 -15.93 5.37
N ASP A 107 -23.42 -15.34 4.27
CA ASP A 107 -24.77 -15.52 3.73
C ASP A 107 -24.97 -16.87 2.99
N GLY A 108 -23.95 -17.71 2.94
CA GLY A 108 -24.00 -19.00 2.24
C GLY A 108 -23.92 -18.87 0.71
N ASN A 109 -23.61 -17.70 0.18
CA ASN A 109 -23.55 -17.38 -1.26
C ASN A 109 -22.11 -17.46 -1.82
N GLY A 110 -21.29 -18.37 -1.30
CA GLY A 110 -19.88 -18.52 -1.67
C GLY A 110 -19.62 -18.64 -3.18
N ALA A 111 -20.51 -19.25 -3.93
CA ALA A 111 -20.41 -19.38 -5.39
C ALA A 111 -20.45 -18.02 -6.13
N MET A 112 -20.94 -16.95 -5.49
CA MET A 112 -21.02 -15.60 -6.08
C MET A 112 -19.79 -14.75 -5.81
N ILE A 113 -18.90 -15.16 -4.89
CA ILE A 113 -17.75 -14.34 -4.43
C ILE A 113 -16.88 -13.94 -5.60
N GLU A 114 -16.48 -14.89 -6.45
CA GLU A 114 -15.59 -14.62 -7.57
C GLU A 114 -16.19 -13.58 -8.53
N ALA A 115 -17.43 -13.76 -8.94
CA ALA A 115 -18.10 -12.82 -9.85
C ALA A 115 -18.27 -11.43 -9.24
N ALA A 116 -18.63 -11.35 -7.94
CA ALA A 116 -18.85 -10.08 -7.25
C ALA A 116 -17.54 -9.33 -6.95
N THR A 117 -16.44 -10.03 -6.74
CA THR A 117 -15.14 -9.40 -6.43
C THR A 117 -14.27 -9.17 -7.67
N ALA A 118 -14.54 -9.82 -8.80
CA ALA A 118 -13.74 -9.75 -10.03
C ALA A 118 -13.40 -8.32 -10.48
N PRO A 119 -14.32 -7.33 -10.54
CA PRO A 119 -13.98 -5.97 -10.97
C PRO A 119 -12.98 -5.30 -10.03
N TYR A 120 -13.08 -5.55 -8.73
CA TYR A 120 -12.12 -5.04 -7.74
C TYR A 120 -10.76 -5.71 -7.88
N MET A 121 -10.71 -7.01 -8.11
CA MET A 121 -9.46 -7.75 -8.31
C MET A 121 -8.68 -7.27 -9.53
N ILE A 122 -9.39 -6.95 -10.64
CA ILE A 122 -8.78 -6.34 -11.82
C ILE A 122 -8.16 -4.98 -11.47
N LEU A 123 -8.89 -4.12 -10.75
CA LEU A 123 -8.38 -2.81 -10.34
C LEU A 123 -7.21 -2.95 -9.36
N ILE A 124 -7.26 -3.88 -8.40
CA ILE A 124 -6.16 -4.18 -7.47
C ILE A 124 -4.90 -4.56 -8.27
N MET A 125 -5.02 -5.40 -9.30
CA MET A 125 -3.91 -5.76 -10.19
C MET A 125 -3.35 -4.53 -10.92
N VAL A 126 -4.21 -3.67 -11.48
CA VAL A 126 -3.79 -2.44 -12.17
C VAL A 126 -3.01 -1.52 -11.22
N PHE A 127 -3.52 -1.29 -9.99
CA PHE A 127 -2.82 -0.46 -9.02
C PHE A 127 -1.56 -1.14 -8.46
N GLY A 128 -1.49 -2.46 -8.43
CA GLY A 128 -0.26 -3.21 -8.17
C GLY A 128 0.84 -2.88 -9.20
N ILE A 129 0.48 -2.79 -10.48
CA ILE A 129 1.41 -2.37 -11.55
C ILE A 129 1.83 -0.90 -11.36
N VAL A 130 0.91 0.00 -11.00
CA VAL A 130 1.22 1.41 -10.71
C VAL A 130 2.23 1.52 -9.55
N ILE A 131 2.05 0.75 -8.49
CA ILE A 131 2.98 0.66 -7.35
C ILE A 131 4.36 0.17 -7.83
N ALA A 132 4.40 -0.88 -8.64
CA ALA A 132 5.66 -1.43 -9.16
C ALA A 132 6.42 -0.39 -9.99
N ILE A 133 5.74 0.34 -10.89
CA ILE A 133 6.36 1.43 -11.67
C ILE A 133 6.90 2.52 -10.72
N GLY A 134 6.11 2.94 -9.72
CA GLY A 134 6.54 3.91 -8.71
C GLY A 134 7.78 3.46 -7.94
N ALA A 135 7.82 2.17 -7.55
CA ALA A 135 8.97 1.58 -6.86
C ALA A 135 10.22 1.58 -7.75
N TYR A 136 10.11 1.15 -9.01
CA TYR A 136 11.24 1.16 -9.94
C TYR A 136 11.78 2.57 -10.20
N LEU A 137 10.93 3.56 -10.38
CA LEU A 137 11.36 4.96 -10.56
C LEU A 137 12.08 5.49 -9.31
N THR A 138 11.56 5.17 -8.13
CA THR A 138 12.14 5.59 -6.86
C THR A 138 13.52 4.95 -6.64
N VAL A 139 13.62 3.62 -6.84
CA VAL A 139 14.88 2.89 -6.70
C VAL A 139 15.91 3.35 -7.74
N TYR A 140 15.50 3.52 -8.99
CA TYR A 140 16.37 4.04 -10.05
C TYR A 140 16.93 5.41 -9.69
N ASN A 141 16.06 6.34 -9.24
CA ASN A 141 16.49 7.68 -8.87
C ASN A 141 17.47 7.67 -7.69
N LEU A 142 17.19 6.86 -6.66
CA LEU A 142 18.08 6.68 -5.51
C LEU A 142 19.43 6.06 -5.92
N PHE A 143 19.39 5.00 -6.71
CA PHE A 143 20.62 4.33 -7.18
C PHE A 143 21.53 5.29 -7.93
N LYS A 144 20.96 6.08 -8.84
CA LYS A 144 21.73 7.11 -9.58
C LYS A 144 22.24 8.20 -8.67
N THR A 145 21.46 8.67 -7.69
CA THR A 145 21.91 9.67 -6.70
C THR A 145 23.06 9.17 -5.84
N LEU A 146 23.05 7.89 -5.47
CA LEU A 146 24.11 7.29 -4.64
C LEU A 146 25.40 7.02 -5.44
N SER A 147 25.31 6.89 -6.77
CA SER A 147 26.43 6.59 -7.65
C SER A 147 27.22 7.86 -8.06
N THR A 148 26.75 9.06 -7.71
CA THR A 148 27.43 10.34 -7.87
C THR A 148 28.03 10.80 -6.53
#